data_c3014a78b4299c9aa609dc78830f905c
#
_entry.id   c3014a78b4299c9aa609dc78830f905c
#
_cell.length_a   1.000
_cell.length_b   1.000
_cell.length_c   1.000
_cell.angle_alpha   90.00
_cell.angle_beta   90.00
_cell.angle_gamma   90.00
#
_symmetry.space_group_name_H-M   'P 1'
#
loop_
_entity.id
_entity.type
_entity.pdbx_description
1 polymer ?
#
loop_
_entity_poly.entity_id
_entity_poly.type
_entity_poly.pdbx_seq_one_letter_code
_entity_poly.pdbx_strand_id
1 'polypeptide(L)'
;MNQNWNAEKYTSDFSFVHNYGNDVLGLIDTTGVKDVLDLGCGNGALTNTLADKGFSVVGMDASEEMLEIARNNYPGISFIRSDAVDFALEKPVDVVFSNAVFHWIDKADQPRMLECVYRALKSGGQFVFEMGGIGNNILIHSALADLFREYGYTYKMPFYFPSVGEYAGMLEAVGFQVRFAVLFDRPTKLKGENGLSDWINMFV
;
A
#
# COMPACT_ATOMS: atom_id res chain seq x y z
N MET A 1 -8.99 8.64 4.22
CA MET A 1 -7.58 9.13 4.12
C MET A 1 -7.58 10.62 3.81
N ASN A 2 -6.99 11.47 4.68
CA ASN A 2 -6.96 12.94 4.49
C ASN A 2 -5.51 13.39 4.26
N GLN A 3 -4.88 12.95 3.17
CA GLN A 3 -3.58 13.50 2.77
C GLN A 3 -3.67 13.98 1.33
N ASN A 4 -3.39 15.29 1.13
CA ASN A 4 -3.17 15.86 -0.18
C ASN A 4 -1.75 15.46 -0.63
N TRP A 5 -1.66 14.45 -1.46
CA TRP A 5 -0.42 14.00 -2.06
C TRP A 5 0.02 14.98 -3.15
N ASN A 6 1.28 15.42 -3.11
CA ASN A 6 1.89 15.99 -4.31
C ASN A 6 2.29 14.82 -5.24
N ALA A 7 1.36 14.39 -6.09
CA ALA A 7 1.49 13.20 -6.92
C ALA A 7 2.67 13.27 -7.91
N GLU A 8 2.99 14.46 -8.44
CA GLU A 8 4.14 14.65 -9.34
C GLU A 8 5.46 14.48 -8.60
N LYS A 9 5.61 15.11 -7.42
CA LYS A 9 6.82 14.97 -6.59
C LYS A 9 6.97 13.55 -6.05
N TYR A 10 5.88 12.87 -5.69
CA TYR A 10 5.91 11.48 -5.29
C TYR A 10 6.42 10.58 -6.42
N THR A 11 5.93 10.76 -7.63
CA THR A 11 6.29 9.95 -8.79
C THR A 11 7.77 10.13 -9.18
N SER A 12 8.34 11.36 -9.08
CA SER A 12 9.72 11.64 -9.45
C SER A 12 10.76 11.24 -8.38
N ASP A 13 10.46 11.54 -7.12
CA ASP A 13 11.46 11.47 -6.04
C ASP A 13 11.40 10.16 -5.25
N PHE A 14 10.23 9.49 -5.24
CA PHE A 14 10.00 8.26 -4.47
C PHE A 14 9.73 7.03 -5.36
N SER A 15 10.25 7.03 -6.59
CA SER A 15 10.15 5.90 -7.54
C SER A 15 10.72 4.58 -7.02
N PHE A 16 11.55 4.59 -5.98
CA PHE A 16 12.05 3.37 -5.34
C PHE A 16 10.94 2.50 -4.73
N VAL A 17 9.80 3.08 -4.34
CA VAL A 17 8.65 2.33 -3.81
C VAL A 17 8.13 1.32 -4.84
N HIS A 18 8.12 1.69 -6.13
CA HIS A 18 7.71 0.80 -7.21
C HIS A 18 8.71 -0.35 -7.43
N ASN A 19 10.02 -0.08 -7.28
CA ASN A 19 11.04 -1.11 -7.43
C ASN A 19 10.91 -2.20 -6.35
N TYR A 20 10.53 -1.81 -5.14
CA TYR A 20 10.28 -2.76 -4.05
C TYR A 20 9.05 -3.63 -4.31
N GLY A 21 8.01 -3.09 -4.92
CA GLY A 21 6.81 -3.84 -5.28
C GLY A 21 7.08 -5.01 -6.23
N ASN A 22 8.14 -4.97 -7.05
CA ASN A 22 8.48 -6.07 -7.95
C ASN A 22 8.85 -7.37 -7.20
N ASP A 23 9.47 -7.27 -6.03
CA ASP A 23 9.79 -8.45 -5.22
C ASP A 23 8.51 -9.08 -4.66
N VAL A 24 7.54 -8.23 -4.28
CA VAL A 24 6.23 -8.67 -3.76
C VAL A 24 5.40 -9.35 -4.85
N LEU A 25 5.50 -8.89 -6.11
CA LEU A 25 4.85 -9.55 -7.25
C LEU A 25 5.30 -11.00 -7.44
N GLY A 26 6.54 -11.31 -7.05
CA GLY A 26 7.09 -12.66 -7.09
C GLY A 26 6.44 -13.65 -6.12
N LEU A 27 5.66 -13.17 -5.15
CA LEU A 27 4.93 -14.00 -4.18
C LEU A 27 3.57 -14.48 -4.71
N ILE A 28 3.10 -13.95 -5.84
CA ILE A 28 1.85 -14.38 -6.47
C ILE A 28 2.08 -15.78 -7.09
N ASP A 29 1.33 -16.78 -6.62
CA ASP A 29 1.23 -18.03 -7.37
C ASP A 29 0.37 -17.78 -8.61
N THR A 30 1.00 -17.81 -9.76
CA THR A 30 0.37 -17.45 -11.04
C THR A 30 -0.48 -18.57 -11.65
N THR A 31 -0.54 -19.74 -11.00
CA THR A 31 -1.26 -20.91 -11.50
C THR A 31 -2.76 -20.65 -11.59
N GLY A 32 -3.30 -20.52 -12.80
CA GLY A 32 -4.71 -20.30 -13.06
C GLY A 32 -5.22 -18.88 -12.76
N VAL A 33 -4.33 -17.96 -12.33
CA VAL A 33 -4.67 -16.56 -12.08
C VAL A 33 -4.92 -15.82 -13.38
N LYS A 34 -6.03 -15.07 -13.44
CA LYS A 34 -6.40 -14.19 -14.55
C LYS A 34 -6.70 -12.77 -14.10
N ASP A 35 -7.55 -12.65 -13.09
CA ASP A 35 -8.12 -11.36 -12.65
C ASP A 35 -7.40 -10.88 -11.40
N VAL A 36 -6.86 -9.68 -11.42
CA VAL A 36 -6.09 -9.07 -10.32
C VAL A 36 -6.65 -7.68 -9.98
N LEU A 37 -6.84 -7.40 -8.71
CA LEU A 37 -7.04 -6.06 -8.19
C LEU A 37 -5.70 -5.55 -7.63
N ASP A 38 -5.24 -4.40 -8.11
CA ASP A 38 -4.14 -3.64 -7.49
C ASP A 38 -4.76 -2.56 -6.58
N LEU A 39 -4.77 -2.82 -5.27
CA LEU A 39 -5.42 -1.99 -4.26
C LEU A 39 -4.43 -0.96 -3.68
N GLY A 40 -4.71 0.32 -3.90
CA GLY A 40 -3.78 1.43 -3.66
C GLY A 40 -2.76 1.55 -4.78
N CYS A 41 -3.24 1.50 -6.03
CA CYS A 41 -2.41 1.42 -7.23
C CYS A 41 -1.57 2.68 -7.52
N GLY A 42 -1.88 3.80 -6.87
CA GLY A 42 -1.20 5.06 -7.07
C GLY A 42 -1.18 5.50 -8.53
N ASN A 43 0.01 5.78 -9.07
CA ASN A 43 0.22 6.20 -10.46
C ASN A 43 0.15 5.06 -11.49
N GLY A 44 -0.20 3.85 -11.08
CA GLY A 44 -0.43 2.69 -11.94
C GLY A 44 0.83 1.93 -12.40
N ALA A 45 2.02 2.25 -11.90
CA ALA A 45 3.26 1.61 -12.38
C ALA A 45 3.30 0.11 -12.11
N LEU A 46 2.92 -0.35 -10.91
CA LEU A 46 2.83 -1.77 -10.57
C LEU A 46 1.63 -2.44 -11.25
N THR A 47 0.52 -1.71 -11.40
CA THR A 47 -0.65 -2.17 -12.17
C THR A 47 -0.25 -2.53 -13.60
N ASN A 48 0.54 -1.65 -14.26
CA ASN A 48 1.06 -1.94 -15.59
C ASN A 48 2.00 -3.14 -15.60
N THR A 49 2.87 -3.27 -14.59
CA THR A 49 3.75 -4.45 -14.49
C THR A 49 2.96 -5.76 -14.38
N LEU A 50 1.83 -5.74 -13.65
CA LEU A 50 0.91 -6.88 -13.59
C LEU A 50 0.26 -7.15 -14.94
N ALA A 51 -0.20 -6.12 -15.67
CA ALA A 51 -0.77 -6.24 -17.00
C ALA A 51 0.24 -6.80 -18.02
N ASP A 52 1.49 -6.34 -17.97
CA ASP A 52 2.58 -6.83 -18.84
C ASP A 52 2.91 -8.33 -18.58
N LYS A 53 2.61 -8.83 -17.38
CA LYS A 53 2.70 -10.27 -17.06
C LYS A 53 1.52 -11.09 -17.61
N GLY A 54 0.53 -10.43 -18.24
CA GLY A 54 -0.60 -11.08 -18.91
C GLY A 54 -1.86 -11.20 -18.03
N PHE A 55 -1.92 -10.55 -16.86
CA PHE A 55 -3.10 -10.51 -16.03
C PHE A 55 -4.13 -9.48 -16.54
N SER A 56 -5.40 -9.77 -16.32
CA SER A 56 -6.49 -8.79 -16.40
C SER A 56 -6.51 -7.99 -15.10
N VAL A 57 -6.04 -6.74 -15.14
CA VAL A 57 -5.82 -5.94 -13.93
C VAL A 57 -6.76 -4.76 -13.86
N VAL A 58 -7.28 -4.51 -12.66
CA VAL A 58 -7.95 -3.27 -12.30
C VAL A 58 -7.13 -2.58 -11.22
N GLY A 59 -6.75 -1.32 -11.43
CA GLY A 59 -6.14 -0.48 -10.41
C GLY A 59 -7.21 0.25 -9.61
N MET A 60 -7.06 0.32 -8.29
CA MET A 60 -7.95 1.06 -7.40
C MET A 60 -7.14 1.95 -6.45
N ASP A 61 -7.51 3.22 -6.35
CA ASP A 61 -6.90 4.16 -5.41
C ASP A 61 -7.93 5.18 -4.89
N ALA A 62 -7.68 5.76 -3.74
CA ALA A 62 -8.51 6.81 -3.16
C ALA A 62 -8.19 8.20 -3.74
N SER A 63 -6.96 8.42 -4.25
CA SER A 63 -6.49 9.69 -4.80
C SER A 63 -6.85 9.80 -6.28
N GLU A 64 -7.75 10.74 -6.62
CA GLU A 64 -8.05 11.04 -8.01
C GLU A 64 -6.84 11.59 -8.77
N GLU A 65 -6.00 12.38 -8.12
CA GLU A 65 -4.78 12.95 -8.74
C GLU A 65 -3.82 11.83 -9.19
N MET A 66 -3.63 10.80 -8.37
CA MET A 66 -2.83 9.64 -8.73
C MET A 66 -3.46 8.84 -9.86
N LEU A 67 -4.78 8.68 -9.84
CA LEU A 67 -5.51 7.97 -10.90
C LEU A 67 -5.51 8.71 -12.23
N GLU A 68 -5.51 10.04 -12.24
CA GLU A 68 -5.33 10.83 -13.47
C GLU A 68 -3.97 10.55 -14.12
N ILE A 69 -2.89 10.51 -13.32
CA ILE A 69 -1.57 10.13 -13.80
C ILE A 69 -1.58 8.69 -14.34
N ALA A 70 -2.19 7.76 -13.61
CA ALA A 70 -2.29 6.37 -14.01
C ALA A 70 -3.02 6.20 -15.35
N ARG A 71 -4.18 6.82 -15.53
CA ARG A 71 -4.97 6.77 -16.77
C ARG A 71 -4.24 7.38 -17.96
N ASN A 72 -3.49 8.48 -17.73
CA ASN A 72 -2.71 9.12 -18.77
C ASN A 72 -1.52 8.25 -19.22
N ASN A 73 -0.84 7.60 -18.27
CA ASN A 73 0.31 6.75 -18.57
C ASN A 73 -0.08 5.39 -19.14
N TYR A 74 -1.24 4.84 -18.72
CA TYR A 74 -1.66 3.47 -19.04
C TYR A 74 -3.13 3.43 -19.50
N PRO A 75 -3.46 4.02 -20.66
CA PRO A 75 -4.85 4.19 -21.13
C PRO A 75 -5.58 2.86 -21.43
N GLY A 76 -4.84 1.75 -21.54
CA GLY A 76 -5.39 0.41 -21.74
C GLY A 76 -5.83 -0.30 -20.46
N ILE A 77 -5.57 0.28 -19.28
CA ILE A 77 -5.87 -0.32 -17.98
C ILE A 77 -7.06 0.40 -17.34
N SER A 78 -7.95 -0.35 -16.69
CA SER A 78 -9.06 0.22 -15.94
C SER A 78 -8.59 0.69 -14.56
N PHE A 79 -8.89 1.96 -14.24
CA PHE A 79 -8.59 2.57 -12.94
C PHE A 79 -9.85 3.11 -12.29
N ILE A 80 -10.13 2.69 -11.05
CA ILE A 80 -11.34 2.99 -10.29
C ILE A 80 -10.97 3.79 -9.04
N ARG A 81 -11.69 4.89 -8.79
CA ARG A 81 -11.58 5.60 -7.53
C ARG A 81 -12.43 4.94 -6.46
N SER A 82 -11.83 4.49 -5.37
CA SER A 82 -12.53 3.99 -4.19
C SER A 82 -11.64 4.02 -2.96
N ASP A 83 -12.27 4.03 -1.78
CA ASP A 83 -11.54 3.90 -0.51
C ASP A 83 -11.36 2.40 -0.19
N ALA A 84 -10.16 2.02 0.23
CA ALA A 84 -9.84 0.63 0.60
C ALA A 84 -10.69 0.09 1.76
N VAL A 85 -11.25 0.98 2.59
CA VAL A 85 -12.11 0.59 3.72
C VAL A 85 -13.59 0.47 3.34
N ASP A 86 -13.96 0.80 2.10
CA ASP A 86 -15.37 0.78 1.66
C ASP A 86 -15.48 0.57 0.15
N PHE A 87 -15.05 -0.60 -0.32
CA PHE A 87 -15.19 -0.96 -1.73
C PHE A 87 -15.90 -2.29 -1.93
N ALA A 88 -16.47 -2.45 -3.11
CA ALA A 88 -17.00 -3.70 -3.61
C ALA A 88 -16.68 -3.84 -5.10
N LEU A 89 -16.36 -5.04 -5.52
CA LEU A 89 -16.20 -5.38 -6.94
C LEU A 89 -17.48 -6.02 -7.48
N GLU A 90 -17.81 -5.76 -8.74
CA GLU A 90 -18.92 -6.45 -9.41
C GLU A 90 -18.66 -7.96 -9.55
N LYS A 91 -17.40 -8.33 -9.72
CA LYS A 91 -16.96 -9.72 -9.82
C LYS A 91 -15.71 -9.94 -8.96
N PRO A 92 -15.67 -11.03 -8.20
CA PRO A 92 -14.48 -11.35 -7.41
C PRO A 92 -13.29 -11.68 -8.31
N VAL A 93 -12.08 -11.41 -7.79
CA VAL A 93 -10.79 -11.60 -8.46
C VAL A 93 -10.02 -12.79 -7.91
N ASP A 94 -9.01 -13.24 -8.65
CA ASP A 94 -8.12 -14.33 -8.21
C ASP A 94 -7.09 -13.84 -7.19
N VAL A 95 -6.63 -12.59 -7.37
CA VAL A 95 -5.61 -11.96 -6.51
C VAL A 95 -6.02 -10.54 -6.17
N VAL A 96 -5.89 -10.17 -4.89
CA VAL A 96 -5.76 -8.78 -4.47
C VAL A 96 -4.29 -8.55 -4.14
N PHE A 97 -3.67 -7.63 -4.88
CA PHE A 97 -2.30 -7.18 -4.67
C PHE A 97 -2.30 -5.79 -4.05
N SER A 98 -1.33 -5.49 -3.20
CA SER A 98 -1.17 -4.13 -2.66
C SER A 98 0.28 -3.89 -2.23
N ASN A 99 0.82 -2.71 -2.50
CA ASN A 99 2.17 -2.35 -2.10
C ASN A 99 2.22 -0.98 -1.44
N ALA A 100 2.74 -0.92 -0.23
CA ALA A 100 2.98 0.29 0.55
C ALA A 100 1.72 1.14 0.86
N VAL A 101 0.57 0.50 1.10
CA VAL A 101 -0.73 1.17 1.27
C VAL A 101 -1.26 1.08 2.71
N PHE A 102 -1.32 -0.10 3.30
CA PHE A 102 -2.15 -0.33 4.50
C PHE A 102 -1.66 0.35 5.77
N HIS A 103 -0.40 0.74 5.83
CA HIS A 103 0.11 1.55 6.94
C HIS A 103 -0.43 2.99 6.96
N TRP A 104 -1.11 3.44 5.90
CA TRP A 104 -1.83 4.71 5.84
C TRP A 104 -3.25 4.65 6.38
N ILE A 105 -3.77 3.44 6.62
CA ILE A 105 -5.11 3.20 7.15
C ILE A 105 -5.02 3.08 8.67
N ASP A 106 -5.88 3.80 9.38
CA ASP A 106 -5.90 3.76 10.83
C ASP A 106 -6.14 2.32 11.35
N LYS A 107 -5.54 2.00 12.50
CA LYS A 107 -5.70 0.68 13.13
C LYS A 107 -7.17 0.27 13.28
N ALA A 108 -8.05 1.22 13.63
CA ALA A 108 -9.46 0.97 13.82
C ALA A 108 -10.20 0.54 12.55
N ASP A 109 -9.71 0.96 11.38
CA ASP A 109 -10.32 0.69 10.08
C ASP A 109 -9.72 -0.56 9.38
N GLN A 110 -8.62 -1.11 9.89
CA GLN A 110 -7.99 -2.30 9.31
C GLN A 110 -8.95 -3.49 9.18
N PRO A 111 -9.74 -3.86 10.20
CA PRO A 111 -10.67 -4.99 10.06
C PRO A 111 -11.67 -4.80 8.92
N ARG A 112 -12.21 -3.59 8.77
CA ARG A 112 -13.18 -3.25 7.72
C ARG A 112 -12.55 -3.35 6.32
N MET A 113 -11.32 -2.85 6.17
CA MET A 113 -10.55 -2.98 4.94
C MET A 113 -10.30 -4.46 4.60
N LEU A 114 -9.86 -5.25 5.57
CA LEU A 114 -9.61 -6.68 5.38
C LEU A 114 -10.87 -7.46 4.99
N GLU A 115 -12.04 -7.10 5.54
CA GLU A 115 -13.34 -7.66 5.12
C GLU A 115 -13.68 -7.29 3.67
N CYS A 116 -13.39 -6.05 3.22
CA CYS A 116 -13.57 -5.66 1.83
C CYS A 116 -12.69 -6.51 0.89
N VAL A 117 -11.42 -6.70 1.24
CA VAL A 117 -10.49 -7.55 0.50
C VAL A 117 -10.96 -9.01 0.46
N TYR A 118 -11.40 -9.55 1.60
CA TYR A 118 -11.88 -10.93 1.68
C TYR A 118 -13.07 -11.18 0.76
N ARG A 119 -14.04 -10.24 0.73
CA ARG A 119 -15.20 -10.30 -0.15
C ARG A 119 -14.87 -10.13 -1.63
N ALA A 120 -13.79 -9.40 -1.93
CA ALA A 120 -13.34 -9.16 -3.31
C ALA A 120 -12.66 -10.39 -3.93
N LEU A 121 -12.25 -11.37 -3.13
CA LEU A 121 -11.54 -12.55 -3.60
C LEU A 121 -12.50 -13.69 -3.93
N LYS A 122 -12.16 -14.43 -4.99
CA LYS A 122 -12.74 -15.75 -5.27
C LYS A 122 -12.37 -16.74 -4.15
N SER A 123 -13.15 -17.81 -4.00
CA SER A 123 -12.77 -18.91 -3.11
C SER A 123 -11.40 -19.48 -3.51
N GLY A 124 -10.46 -19.55 -2.57
CA GLY A 124 -9.07 -19.95 -2.82
C GLY A 124 -8.20 -18.85 -3.46
N GLY A 125 -8.72 -17.63 -3.60
CA GLY A 125 -7.95 -16.48 -4.08
C GLY A 125 -6.84 -16.06 -3.13
N GLN A 126 -5.93 -15.23 -3.61
CA GLN A 126 -4.71 -14.82 -2.90
C GLN A 126 -4.78 -13.35 -2.51
N PHE A 127 -4.35 -13.03 -1.30
CA PHE A 127 -4.06 -11.68 -0.84
C PHE A 127 -2.54 -11.53 -0.66
N VAL A 128 -1.91 -10.75 -1.53
CA VAL A 128 -0.44 -10.56 -1.56
C VAL A 128 -0.14 -9.08 -1.39
N PHE A 129 0.58 -8.74 -0.33
CA PHE A 129 0.85 -7.34 -0.03
C PHE A 129 2.14 -7.13 0.75
N GLU A 130 2.61 -5.88 0.72
CA GLU A 130 3.67 -5.36 1.56
C GLU A 130 3.26 -4.02 2.18
N MET A 131 3.62 -3.82 3.43
CA MET A 131 3.40 -2.58 4.16
C MET A 131 4.51 -2.34 5.19
N GLY A 132 4.62 -1.10 5.69
CA GLY A 132 5.48 -0.82 6.84
C GLY A 132 5.05 -1.61 8.07
N GLY A 133 6.00 -2.26 8.72
CA GLY A 133 5.79 -3.01 9.95
C GLY A 133 6.40 -2.32 11.17
N ILE A 134 6.28 -2.98 12.32
CA ILE A 134 6.83 -2.49 13.60
C ILE A 134 8.30 -2.08 13.47
N GLY A 135 8.63 -0.91 14.01
CA GLY A 135 9.98 -0.34 13.95
C GLY A 135 10.28 0.48 12.70
N ASN A 136 9.36 0.52 11.70
CA ASN A 136 9.57 1.32 10.49
C ASN A 136 9.75 2.81 10.84
N ASN A 137 10.86 3.40 10.35
CA ASN A 137 11.23 4.81 10.56
C ASN A 137 11.27 5.26 12.04
N ILE A 138 11.48 4.32 12.98
CA ILE A 138 11.37 4.58 14.42
C ILE A 138 12.25 5.74 14.91
N LEU A 139 13.46 5.88 14.34
CA LEU A 139 14.38 6.96 14.73
C LEU A 139 13.82 8.34 14.34
N ILE A 140 13.22 8.46 13.17
CA ILE A 140 12.62 9.71 12.69
C ILE A 140 11.41 10.06 13.57
N HIS A 141 10.51 9.12 13.77
CA HIS A 141 9.29 9.36 14.56
C HIS A 141 9.59 9.63 16.04
N SER A 142 10.61 8.97 16.62
CA SER A 142 11.05 9.25 17.99
C SER A 142 11.61 10.65 18.12
N ALA A 143 12.48 11.07 17.19
CA ALA A 143 13.06 12.41 17.19
C ALA A 143 11.98 13.50 17.03
N LEU A 144 10.98 13.27 16.14
CA LEU A 144 9.85 14.18 15.99
C LEU A 144 8.99 14.25 17.25
N ALA A 145 8.72 13.11 17.89
CA ALA A 145 7.96 13.08 19.15
C ALA A 145 8.67 13.83 20.28
N ASP A 146 10.00 13.71 20.38
CA ASP A 146 10.79 14.44 21.36
C ASP A 146 10.78 15.94 21.08
N LEU A 147 10.94 16.34 19.84
CA LEU A 147 10.90 17.74 19.42
C LEU A 147 9.52 18.37 19.69
N PHE A 148 8.44 17.71 19.31
CA PHE A 148 7.08 18.18 19.57
C PHE A 148 6.83 18.40 21.06
N ARG A 149 7.30 17.46 21.91
CA ARG A 149 7.18 17.56 23.37
C ARG A 149 7.98 18.75 23.92
N GLU A 150 9.18 19.01 23.40
CA GLU A 150 9.99 20.17 23.79
C GLU A 150 9.26 21.50 23.54
N TYR A 151 8.52 21.58 22.42
CA TYR A 151 7.71 22.76 22.10
C TYR A 151 6.29 22.73 22.66
N GLY A 152 5.97 21.77 23.55
CA GLY A 152 4.65 21.70 24.21
C GLY A 152 3.52 21.11 23.36
N TYR A 153 3.86 20.43 22.28
CA TYR A 153 2.90 19.76 21.39
C TYR A 153 2.91 18.23 21.59
N THR A 154 1.85 17.59 21.14
CA THR A 154 1.76 16.12 21.07
C THR A 154 1.96 15.66 19.62
N TYR A 155 2.97 14.85 19.40
CA TYR A 155 3.17 14.21 18.11
C TYR A 155 2.13 13.10 17.91
N LYS A 156 1.42 13.15 16.79
CA LYS A 156 0.54 12.07 16.34
C LYS A 156 1.23 11.28 15.24
N MET A 157 1.46 9.99 15.49
CA MET A 157 1.97 9.06 14.48
C MET A 157 0.99 8.96 13.31
N PRO A 158 1.39 9.32 12.07
CA PRO A 158 0.46 9.30 10.93
C PRO A 158 0.28 7.89 10.33
N PHE A 159 1.03 6.90 10.83
CA PHE A 159 1.05 5.54 10.29
C PHE A 159 0.64 4.51 11.33
N TYR A 160 0.14 3.39 10.83
CA TYR A 160 -0.04 2.17 11.59
C TYR A 160 1.00 1.13 11.15
N PHE A 161 1.93 0.79 12.04
CA PHE A 161 2.99 -0.18 11.81
C PHE A 161 2.84 -1.38 12.76
N PRO A 162 2.06 -2.41 12.37
CA PRO A 162 1.83 -3.58 13.22
C PRO A 162 3.01 -4.52 13.26
N SER A 163 3.06 -5.38 14.27
CA SER A 163 3.89 -6.58 14.24
C SER A 163 3.31 -7.64 13.31
N VAL A 164 4.13 -8.59 12.86
CA VAL A 164 3.68 -9.73 12.05
C VAL A 164 2.57 -10.51 12.77
N GLY A 165 2.76 -10.79 14.06
CA GLY A 165 1.76 -11.56 14.85
C GLY A 165 0.44 -10.83 15.01
N GLU A 166 0.47 -9.50 15.22
CA GLU A 166 -0.74 -8.68 15.31
C GLU A 166 -1.51 -8.71 14.00
N TYR A 167 -0.84 -8.45 12.87
CA TYR A 167 -1.52 -8.38 11.59
C TYR A 167 -1.99 -9.74 11.08
N ALA A 168 -1.21 -10.80 11.30
CA ALA A 168 -1.62 -12.16 11.01
C ALA A 168 -2.91 -12.54 11.77
N GLY A 169 -3.00 -12.17 13.06
CA GLY A 169 -4.22 -12.40 13.85
C GLY A 169 -5.44 -11.66 13.30
N MET A 170 -5.28 -10.43 12.77
CA MET A 170 -6.37 -9.69 12.11
C MET A 170 -6.82 -10.38 10.82
N LEU A 171 -5.87 -10.85 10.00
CA LEU A 171 -6.15 -11.59 8.77
C LEU A 171 -6.95 -12.88 9.06
N GLU A 172 -6.49 -13.67 10.03
CA GLU A 172 -7.15 -14.93 10.40
C GLU A 172 -8.53 -14.70 11.00
N ALA A 173 -8.73 -13.62 11.75
CA ALA A 173 -10.04 -13.24 12.30
C ALA A 173 -11.08 -12.96 11.21
N VAL A 174 -10.66 -12.49 10.04
CA VAL A 174 -11.54 -12.25 8.87
C VAL A 174 -11.78 -13.53 8.07
N GLY A 175 -10.93 -14.55 8.22
CA GLY A 175 -11.05 -15.85 7.54
C GLY A 175 -9.93 -16.19 6.57
N PHE A 176 -8.89 -15.35 6.47
CA PHE A 176 -7.70 -15.69 5.70
C PHE A 176 -6.90 -16.81 6.37
N GLN A 177 -6.18 -17.57 5.56
CA GLN A 177 -5.12 -18.43 6.02
C GLN A 177 -3.78 -17.81 5.70
N VAL A 178 -3.03 -17.35 6.71
CA VAL A 178 -1.69 -16.80 6.52
C VAL A 178 -0.72 -17.91 6.19
N ARG A 179 -0.14 -17.88 4.97
CA ARG A 179 0.81 -18.88 4.49
C ARG A 179 2.25 -18.43 4.58
N PHE A 180 2.46 -17.13 4.44
CA PHE A 180 3.78 -16.52 4.46
C PHE A 180 3.67 -15.14 5.07
N ALA A 181 4.54 -14.83 6.02
CA ALA A 181 4.70 -13.49 6.57
C ALA A 181 6.14 -13.31 7.05
N VAL A 182 6.75 -12.19 6.71
CA VAL A 182 8.11 -11.85 7.11
C VAL A 182 8.23 -10.38 7.42
N LEU A 183 8.98 -10.05 8.46
CA LEU A 183 9.44 -8.69 8.75
C LEU A 183 10.93 -8.62 8.40
N PHE A 184 11.31 -7.62 7.61
CA PHE A 184 12.70 -7.44 7.19
C PHE A 184 13.06 -5.97 7.12
N ASP A 185 14.35 -5.67 7.28
CA ASP A 185 14.85 -4.32 7.15
C ASP A 185 15.00 -3.94 5.68
N ARG A 186 14.51 -2.74 5.34
CA ARG A 186 14.64 -2.17 4.01
C ARG A 186 15.29 -0.79 4.08
N PRO A 187 16.63 -0.75 4.17
CA PRO A 187 17.34 0.51 4.18
C PRO A 187 17.11 1.26 2.86
N THR A 188 16.58 2.47 2.96
CA THR A 188 16.24 3.30 1.80
C THR A 188 17.13 4.54 1.79
N LYS A 189 17.93 4.70 0.73
CA LYS A 189 18.76 5.88 0.56
C LYS A 189 17.92 7.05 0.05
N LEU A 190 17.83 8.11 0.85
CA LEU A 190 17.20 9.35 0.44
C LEU A 190 18.10 10.14 -0.53
N LYS A 191 17.50 10.88 -1.46
CA LYS A 191 18.22 11.62 -2.51
C LYS A 191 18.59 13.02 -2.05
N GLY A 192 19.82 13.45 -2.38
CA GLY A 192 20.29 14.83 -2.15
C GLY A 192 20.54 15.20 -0.68
N GLU A 193 20.95 16.46 -0.47
CA GLU A 193 21.24 17.00 0.86
C GLU A 193 19.99 17.20 1.72
N ASN A 194 18.84 17.47 1.07
CA ASN A 194 17.56 17.72 1.73
C ASN A 194 16.68 16.46 1.83
N GLY A 195 17.19 15.28 1.50
CA GLY A 195 16.40 14.06 1.37
C GLY A 195 15.54 13.73 2.59
N LEU A 196 16.04 13.95 3.81
CA LEU A 196 15.26 13.73 5.04
C LEU A 196 14.14 14.78 5.19
N SER A 197 14.44 16.06 4.96
CA SER A 197 13.45 17.13 4.99
C SER A 197 12.34 16.93 3.95
N ASP A 198 12.71 16.54 2.75
CA ASP A 198 11.76 16.22 1.67
C ASP A 198 10.89 15.03 2.03
N TRP A 199 11.47 14.00 2.66
CA TRP A 199 10.72 12.84 3.14
C TRP A 199 9.73 13.23 4.24
N ILE A 200 10.16 14.00 5.25
CA ILE A 200 9.26 14.47 6.33
C ILE A 200 8.13 15.32 5.75
N ASN A 201 8.41 16.27 4.88
CA ASN A 201 7.40 17.13 4.27
C ASN A 201 6.40 16.38 3.38
N MET A 202 6.80 15.21 2.83
CA MET A 202 5.92 14.39 1.99
C MET A 202 5.03 13.48 2.83
N PHE A 203 5.53 12.91 3.92
CA PHE A 203 4.92 11.76 4.58
C PHE A 203 4.48 12.02 6.03
N VAL A 204 4.88 13.14 6.63
CA VAL A 204 4.57 13.50 8.01
C VAL A 204 3.91 14.87 8.10
#